data_4837033522f4788b74bc7c41bcc8063b
#
_entry.id   4837033522f4788b74bc7c41bcc8063b
#
_cell.length_a   1.000
_cell.length_b   1.000
_cell.length_c   1.000
_cell.angle_alpha   90.00
_cell.angle_beta   90.00
_cell.angle_gamma   90.00
#
_symmetry.space_group_name_H-M   'P 1'
#
loop_
_entity.id
_entity.type
_entity.pdbx_description
1 polymer ?
#
loop_
_entity_poly.entity_id
_entity_poly.type
_entity_poly.pdbx_seq_one_letter_code
_entity_poly.pdbx_strand_id
1 'polypeptide(L)'
;MGDIYISGNGRRNQDTQDIPITPRRVNVNDLGAQNRNAQQVPPQGQRRQPQHGQQYDPRREQRRPNPNNQPRQNPNGEQQNSAPSPKKPKKKSRAARNIFIVLLVLVLIGSCVFGVVYSTASKIDYKPETHQDNVYVDSSTLMHDSKVTNILLIGVDGSSSDTSLRSDTMLMVSIDRNNKKIKLTSFLRDTWAVIPSTKSYNKLNAACSYGGAQLVMDTIEYNYNVKIDHYMLVGFDMFETIIDSVGGIDVEVTEKEAQFMRATARATREIQSGESVHMNGAQALVYCRIRKLDSDFMRTYRQRKVITALIKKAKTSNPMTLKKLADTVLPMVQTDMSPMELTKFVFGAPKYIGYDVKSERVPHENTWKSQTKRGQSVIVTDFDANIQFLKSYLYSVDPVDDEETT
;
A
#
# COMPACT_ATOMS: atom_id res chain seq x y z
N MET A 1 -54.45 -12.43 43.18
CA MET A 1 -54.51 -11.34 44.17
C MET A 1 -53.08 -10.91 44.40
N GLY A 2 -52.75 -9.79 43.89
CA GLY A 2 -52.06 -8.62 44.30
C GLY A 2 -51.09 -8.11 43.23
N ASP A 3 -51.59 -7.23 42.36
CA ASP A 3 -50.79 -6.46 41.41
C ASP A 3 -49.96 -5.41 42.12
N ILE A 4 -48.64 -5.35 41.84
CA ILE A 4 -47.78 -4.24 42.25
C ILE A 4 -47.34 -3.50 40.98
N TYR A 5 -47.99 -2.36 40.71
CA TYR A 5 -47.55 -1.33 39.77
C TYR A 5 -46.37 -0.57 40.37
N ILE A 6 -45.21 -0.62 39.69
CA ILE A 6 -44.13 0.33 39.97
C ILE A 6 -44.09 1.32 38.81
N SER A 7 -44.54 2.53 39.10
CA SER A 7 -44.41 3.72 38.25
C SER A 7 -42.95 4.14 38.21
N GLY A 8 -42.27 3.94 37.04
CA GLY A 8 -40.95 4.46 36.78
C GLY A 8 -41.01 5.81 36.10
N ASN A 9 -40.69 6.85 36.83
CA ASN A 9 -40.53 8.22 36.32
C ASN A 9 -39.36 8.29 35.33
N GLY A 10 -39.69 8.38 34.06
CA GLY A 10 -38.69 8.60 32.97
C GLY A 10 -38.14 10.00 33.04
N ARG A 11 -36.93 10.15 33.56
CA ARG A 11 -36.13 11.34 33.29
C ARG A 11 -35.63 11.25 31.84
N ARG A 12 -36.19 12.08 30.96
CA ARG A 12 -35.62 12.38 29.63
C ARG A 12 -34.27 13.07 29.85
N ASN A 13 -33.18 12.39 29.57
CA ASN A 13 -31.88 13.04 29.42
C ASN A 13 -31.90 13.85 28.11
N GLN A 14 -31.97 15.17 28.28
CA GLN A 14 -31.67 16.16 27.24
C GLN A 14 -30.15 16.19 27.04
N ASP A 15 -29.63 15.38 26.16
CA ASP A 15 -28.26 15.50 25.62
C ASP A 15 -28.22 15.01 24.16
N THR A 16 -29.20 15.45 23.37
CA THR A 16 -29.12 15.44 21.92
C THR A 16 -28.89 16.86 21.46
N GLN A 17 -27.67 17.37 21.59
CA GLN A 17 -27.22 18.46 20.77
C GLN A 17 -26.92 17.86 19.39
N ASP A 18 -27.82 18.11 18.45
CA ASP A 18 -27.52 17.94 17.01
C ASP A 18 -26.44 18.95 16.64
N ILE A 19 -25.19 18.48 16.65
CA ILE A 19 -24.07 19.25 16.15
C ILE A 19 -24.19 19.22 14.62
N PRO A 20 -24.27 20.39 13.94
CA PRO A 20 -24.34 20.42 12.50
C PRO A 20 -23.06 19.77 11.92
N ILE A 21 -23.25 18.74 11.10
CA ILE A 21 -22.18 18.03 10.40
C ILE A 21 -21.76 18.91 9.22
N THR A 22 -20.87 19.86 9.49
CA THR A 22 -20.14 20.56 8.42
C THR A 22 -18.95 19.69 8.03
N PRO A 23 -18.74 19.41 6.73
CA PRO A 23 -17.52 18.74 6.29
C PRO A 23 -16.32 19.57 6.75
N ARG A 24 -15.39 18.94 7.47
CA ARG A 24 -14.17 19.58 7.92
C ARG A 24 -13.31 19.91 6.70
N ARG A 25 -13.35 21.16 6.24
CA ARG A 25 -12.45 21.66 5.22
C ARG A 25 -11.10 21.94 5.88
N VAL A 26 -10.16 21.04 5.75
CA VAL A 26 -8.74 21.36 5.98
C VAL A 26 -8.27 22.14 4.75
N ASN A 27 -7.91 23.40 4.95
CA ASN A 27 -7.45 24.27 3.86
C ASN A 27 -6.08 23.80 3.38
N VAL A 28 -6.03 23.19 2.20
CA VAL A 28 -4.80 22.61 1.62
C VAL A 28 -3.75 23.68 1.28
N ASN A 29 -4.13 24.99 1.32
CA ASN A 29 -3.22 26.09 0.98
C ASN A 29 -2.16 26.43 2.03
N ASP A 30 -2.22 25.85 3.25
CA ASP A 30 -1.21 26.08 4.28
C ASP A 30 0.03 25.15 4.14
N LEU A 31 0.05 24.32 3.13
CA LEU A 31 1.14 23.36 2.88
C LEU A 31 2.36 23.94 2.17
N GLY A 32 2.29 25.23 1.74
CA GLY A 32 3.32 25.90 0.95
C GLY A 32 4.23 26.91 1.69
N ALA A 33 4.02 27.16 2.97
CA ALA A 33 4.57 28.36 3.61
C ALA A 33 5.85 28.19 4.42
N GLN A 34 6.45 27.04 4.52
CA GLN A 34 7.63 26.84 5.36
C GLN A 34 8.96 26.55 4.64
N ASN A 35 9.04 26.71 3.31
CA ASN A 35 10.35 26.55 2.64
C ASN A 35 10.55 27.55 1.50
N ARG A 36 10.49 28.87 1.79
CA ARG A 36 10.98 29.90 0.86
C ARG A 36 11.69 31.03 1.63
N ASN A 37 12.93 30.76 2.01
CA ASN A 37 13.93 31.77 2.23
C ASN A 37 15.23 31.33 1.54
N ALA A 38 15.31 31.52 0.23
CA ALA A 38 16.56 31.63 -0.50
C ALA A 38 16.28 32.27 -1.88
N GLN A 39 16.74 33.53 -1.99
CA GLN A 39 17.21 34.24 -3.19
C GLN A 39 16.21 34.55 -4.30
N GLN A 40 15.77 35.78 -4.25
CA GLN A 40 15.23 36.54 -5.38
C GLN A 40 16.31 36.79 -6.45
N VAL A 41 16.00 36.44 -7.69
CA VAL A 41 16.58 37.04 -8.91
C VAL A 41 15.43 37.45 -9.81
N PRO A 42 15.43 38.67 -10.38
CA PRO A 42 14.24 39.25 -11.01
C PRO A 42 14.01 38.77 -12.45
N PRO A 43 12.78 38.91 -12.98
CA PRO A 43 12.39 38.39 -14.27
C PRO A 43 12.64 39.39 -15.42
N GLN A 44 13.20 38.95 -16.51
CA GLN A 44 13.10 39.61 -17.82
C GLN A 44 12.64 38.57 -18.82
N GLY A 45 11.50 38.78 -19.40
CA GLY A 45 11.27 39.53 -20.63
C GLY A 45 10.81 38.57 -21.71
N GLN A 46 9.58 38.76 -22.13
CA GLN A 46 8.82 38.04 -23.15
C GLN A 46 9.40 38.12 -24.58
N ARG A 47 9.07 37.05 -25.37
CA ARG A 47 8.64 37.04 -26.78
C ARG A 47 9.69 37.16 -27.91
N ARG A 48 9.71 36.20 -28.80
CA ARG A 48 9.14 36.12 -30.15
C ARG A 48 9.94 35.15 -31.00
N GLN A 49 9.28 34.22 -31.65
CA GLN A 49 9.76 33.66 -32.91
C GLN A 49 9.76 34.78 -33.94
N PRO A 50 10.71 34.76 -34.91
CA PRO A 50 10.33 34.61 -36.30
C PRO A 50 11.29 33.75 -37.15
N GLN A 51 10.69 33.02 -38.04
CA GLN A 51 10.95 32.79 -39.46
C GLN A 51 12.33 33.14 -40.09
N HIS A 52 12.78 32.11 -40.88
CA HIS A 52 13.53 32.18 -42.16
C HIS A 52 14.37 33.43 -42.49
N GLY A 53 15.65 33.16 -42.75
CA GLY A 53 16.52 34.08 -43.46
C GLY A 53 17.84 33.39 -43.81
N GLN A 54 17.93 32.92 -45.06
CA GLN A 54 19.20 32.54 -45.67
C GLN A 54 20.15 33.73 -45.67
N GLN A 55 21.37 33.55 -45.21
CA GLN A 55 22.42 34.53 -45.46
C GLN A 55 23.69 33.84 -45.98
N TYR A 56 24.00 34.20 -47.19
CA TYR A 56 25.13 33.93 -48.06
C TYR A 56 26.43 34.41 -47.42
N ASP A 57 27.48 33.58 -47.39
CA ASP A 57 28.84 34.00 -47.04
C ASP A 57 29.72 33.95 -48.30
N PRO A 58 30.22 35.09 -48.79
CA PRO A 58 31.07 35.19 -50.01
C PRO A 58 32.53 35.26 -49.61
N ARG A 59 33.19 34.18 -49.23
CA ARG A 59 34.65 34.07 -49.23
C ARG A 59 35.12 32.64 -49.45
N ARG A 60 35.21 32.25 -50.72
CA ARG A 60 36.09 31.16 -51.12
C ARG A 60 36.90 31.59 -52.29
N GLU A 61 38.11 32.07 -51.99
CA GLU A 61 39.11 32.41 -52.92
C GLU A 61 39.46 31.25 -53.86
N GLN A 62 39.58 31.66 -55.12
CA GLN A 62 40.00 30.89 -56.26
C GLN A 62 41.41 30.32 -56.04
N ARG A 63 41.59 29.01 -56.15
CA ARG A 63 42.86 28.38 -56.48
C ARG A 63 42.77 27.92 -57.95
N ARG A 64 43.60 28.54 -58.78
CA ARG A 64 43.79 28.24 -60.20
C ARG A 64 44.37 26.83 -60.36
N PRO A 65 44.03 26.08 -61.42
CA PRO A 65 44.63 24.78 -61.74
C PRO A 65 46.00 24.98 -62.37
N ASN A 66 46.93 24.12 -61.97
CA ASN A 66 48.25 24.04 -62.57
C ASN A 66 48.18 23.19 -63.89
N PRO A 67 48.58 23.69 -65.06
CA PRO A 67 48.52 22.95 -66.30
C PRO A 67 49.86 22.26 -66.56
N ASN A 68 50.07 21.05 -66.05
CA ASN A 68 51.08 20.14 -66.58
C ASN A 68 50.96 18.75 -66.00
N ASN A 69 50.14 17.91 -66.61
CA ASN A 69 50.37 16.46 -66.63
C ASN A 69 49.58 15.90 -67.83
N GLN A 70 50.24 15.80 -68.95
CA GLN A 70 49.77 15.00 -70.08
C GLN A 70 49.89 13.52 -69.77
N PRO A 71 48.85 12.68 -70.01
CA PRO A 71 48.98 11.26 -69.98
C PRO A 71 49.71 10.74 -71.24
N ARG A 72 50.76 10.00 -71.02
CA ARG A 72 51.39 9.19 -72.03
C ARG A 72 50.44 8.12 -72.54
N GLN A 73 50.08 8.11 -73.77
CA GLN A 73 49.39 7.04 -74.47
C GLN A 73 50.33 5.83 -74.59
N ASN A 74 49.88 4.67 -74.16
CA ASN A 74 50.50 3.40 -74.44
C ASN A 74 49.55 2.63 -75.39
N PRO A 75 49.98 2.34 -76.63
CA PRO A 75 49.13 1.62 -77.56
C PRO A 75 49.40 0.14 -77.43
N ASN A 76 48.49 -0.60 -76.85
CA ASN A 76 48.20 -2.02 -76.98
C ASN A 76 47.67 -2.58 -75.68
N GLY A 77 46.40 -2.88 -75.69
CA GLY A 77 45.79 -3.55 -74.56
C GLY A 77 44.31 -3.80 -74.77
N GLU A 78 44.00 -4.99 -75.09
CA GLU A 78 42.66 -5.54 -75.36
C GLU A 78 41.65 -5.11 -74.34
N GLN A 79 40.47 -4.71 -74.80
CA GLN A 79 39.27 -4.46 -73.99
C GLN A 79 38.78 -5.80 -73.45
N GLN A 80 39.08 -6.12 -72.20
CA GLN A 80 38.36 -7.16 -71.43
C GLN A 80 37.15 -6.50 -70.75
N ASN A 81 35.97 -6.83 -71.27
CA ASN A 81 34.70 -6.58 -70.63
C ASN A 81 34.64 -7.44 -69.32
N SER A 82 34.97 -6.83 -68.20
CA SER A 82 34.74 -7.46 -66.89
C SER A 82 33.28 -7.24 -66.46
N ALA A 83 32.48 -8.28 -66.53
CA ALA A 83 31.14 -8.34 -65.95
C ALA A 83 31.17 -8.01 -64.42
N PRO A 84 30.16 -7.30 -63.90
CA PRO A 84 30.13 -6.97 -62.47
C PRO A 84 30.05 -8.24 -61.64
N SER A 85 31.02 -8.45 -60.75
CA SER A 85 31.09 -9.59 -59.86
C SER A 85 29.86 -9.61 -58.95
N PRO A 86 29.18 -10.75 -58.73
CA PRO A 86 28.01 -10.85 -57.86
C PRO A 86 28.40 -10.46 -56.43
N LYS A 87 27.68 -9.47 -55.88
CA LYS A 87 27.81 -9.06 -54.46
C LYS A 87 27.51 -10.28 -53.58
N LYS A 88 28.51 -10.79 -52.86
CA LYS A 88 28.37 -11.87 -51.91
C LYS A 88 27.29 -11.51 -50.89
N PRO A 89 26.28 -12.38 -50.63
CA PRO A 89 25.24 -12.08 -49.64
C PRO A 89 25.90 -11.87 -48.27
N LYS A 90 25.57 -10.74 -47.63
CA LYS A 90 26.04 -10.43 -46.28
C LYS A 90 25.54 -11.55 -45.35
N LYS A 91 26.42 -12.40 -44.85
CA LYS A 91 26.11 -13.39 -43.84
C LYS A 91 25.55 -12.69 -42.63
N LYS A 92 24.22 -12.80 -42.39
CA LYS A 92 23.57 -12.34 -41.14
C LYS A 92 24.36 -12.92 -39.97
N SER A 93 24.89 -12.05 -39.10
CA SER A 93 25.81 -12.48 -38.05
C SER A 93 25.09 -13.50 -37.16
N ARG A 94 25.72 -14.66 -36.94
CA ARG A 94 25.18 -15.71 -36.04
C ARG A 94 24.95 -15.13 -34.64
N ALA A 95 25.72 -14.12 -34.21
CA ALA A 95 25.55 -13.40 -32.97
C ALA A 95 24.19 -12.67 -32.87
N ALA A 96 23.78 -11.94 -33.90
CA ALA A 96 22.47 -11.26 -33.91
C ALA A 96 21.30 -12.26 -33.82
N ARG A 97 21.40 -13.43 -34.49
CA ARG A 97 20.40 -14.48 -34.38
C ARG A 97 20.35 -15.09 -32.97
N ASN A 98 21.49 -15.33 -32.35
CA ASN A 98 21.56 -15.87 -30.99
C ASN A 98 21.01 -14.89 -29.96
N ILE A 99 21.33 -13.58 -30.08
CA ILE A 99 20.75 -12.54 -29.23
C ILE A 99 19.22 -12.49 -29.38
N PHE A 100 18.70 -12.57 -30.61
CA PHE A 100 17.27 -12.58 -30.85
C PHE A 100 16.59 -13.82 -30.22
N ILE A 101 17.21 -15.01 -30.32
CA ILE A 101 16.69 -16.24 -29.70
C ILE A 101 16.67 -16.09 -28.16
N VAL A 102 17.75 -15.57 -27.55
CA VAL A 102 17.80 -15.33 -26.11
C VAL A 102 16.72 -14.35 -25.67
N LEU A 103 16.52 -13.24 -26.39
CA LEU A 103 15.45 -12.29 -26.10
C LEU A 103 14.06 -12.94 -26.24
N LEU A 104 13.83 -13.74 -27.27
CA LEU A 104 12.57 -14.46 -27.47
C LEU A 104 12.31 -15.43 -26.31
N VAL A 105 13.31 -16.17 -25.86
CA VAL A 105 13.20 -17.09 -24.71
C VAL A 105 12.90 -16.33 -23.43
N LEU A 106 13.56 -15.19 -23.18
CA LEU A 106 13.28 -14.34 -22.02
C LEU A 106 11.86 -13.80 -22.04
N VAL A 107 11.35 -13.37 -23.20
CA VAL A 107 9.96 -12.93 -23.36
C VAL A 107 8.98 -14.07 -23.09
N LEU A 108 9.24 -15.27 -23.60
CA LEU A 108 8.40 -16.45 -23.36
C LEU A 108 8.39 -16.84 -21.88
N ILE A 109 9.53 -16.85 -21.20
CA ILE A 109 9.62 -17.11 -19.76
C ILE A 109 8.86 -16.02 -18.99
N GLY A 110 9.07 -14.76 -19.31
CA GLY A 110 8.35 -13.63 -18.69
C GLY A 110 6.83 -13.71 -18.87
N SER A 111 6.37 -14.07 -20.07
CA SER A 111 4.94 -14.28 -20.35
C SER A 111 4.36 -15.47 -19.59
N CYS A 112 5.12 -16.57 -19.46
CA CYS A 112 4.71 -17.74 -18.70
C CYS A 112 4.57 -17.40 -17.20
N VAL A 113 5.57 -16.73 -16.62
CA VAL A 113 5.54 -16.28 -15.22
C VAL A 113 4.37 -15.32 -14.99
N PHE A 114 4.17 -14.36 -15.90
CA PHE A 114 3.03 -13.44 -15.84
C PHE A 114 1.69 -14.20 -15.88
N GLY A 115 1.54 -15.14 -16.80
CA GLY A 115 0.33 -15.94 -16.93
C GLY A 115 0.01 -16.75 -15.67
N VAL A 116 1.03 -17.35 -15.03
CA VAL A 116 0.87 -18.07 -13.77
C VAL A 116 0.43 -17.13 -12.64
N VAL A 117 1.08 -15.99 -12.49
CA VAL A 117 0.74 -15.01 -11.43
C VAL A 117 -0.66 -14.45 -11.66
N TYR A 118 -0.99 -14.08 -12.90
CA TYR A 118 -2.32 -13.57 -13.25
C TYR A 118 -3.42 -14.63 -13.01
N SER A 119 -3.19 -15.88 -13.42
CA SER A 119 -4.12 -16.99 -13.16
C SER A 119 -4.34 -17.25 -11.68
N THR A 120 -3.30 -17.06 -10.85
CA THR A 120 -3.42 -17.17 -9.40
C THR A 120 -4.17 -15.96 -8.83
N ALA A 121 -3.86 -14.74 -9.28
CA ALA A 121 -4.54 -13.51 -8.87
C ALA A 121 -6.03 -13.50 -9.27
N SER A 122 -6.41 -14.14 -10.37
CA SER A 122 -7.81 -14.21 -10.81
C SER A 122 -8.72 -15.09 -9.94
N LYS A 123 -8.17 -15.77 -8.93
CA LYS A 123 -8.94 -16.59 -7.98
C LYS A 123 -9.55 -15.80 -6.82
N ILE A 124 -9.23 -14.50 -6.69
CA ILE A 124 -9.74 -13.63 -5.62
C ILE A 124 -11.26 -13.40 -5.75
N ASP A 125 -11.92 -13.17 -4.63
CA ASP A 125 -13.29 -12.65 -4.61
C ASP A 125 -13.25 -11.13 -4.85
N TYR A 126 -13.15 -10.77 -6.15
CA TYR A 126 -13.05 -9.39 -6.61
C TYR A 126 -14.43 -8.72 -6.57
N LYS A 127 -14.51 -7.61 -5.83
CA LYS A 127 -15.72 -6.80 -5.63
C LYS A 127 -15.52 -5.40 -6.22
N PRO A 128 -15.61 -5.24 -7.55
CA PRO A 128 -15.40 -3.93 -8.20
C PRO A 128 -16.42 -2.87 -7.76
N GLU A 129 -17.62 -3.29 -7.40
CA GLU A 129 -18.70 -2.42 -6.93
C GLU A 129 -18.41 -1.75 -5.59
N THR A 130 -17.42 -2.24 -4.84
CA THR A 130 -16.99 -1.67 -3.55
C THR A 130 -15.81 -0.72 -3.68
N HIS A 131 -15.26 -0.54 -4.88
CA HIS A 131 -14.25 0.49 -5.15
C HIS A 131 -14.94 1.77 -5.64
N GLN A 132 -15.56 2.48 -4.73
CA GLN A 132 -16.22 3.76 -5.01
C GLN A 132 -15.47 4.87 -4.28
N ASP A 133 -15.35 6.02 -4.94
CA ASP A 133 -14.90 7.22 -4.25
C ASP A 133 -15.83 7.50 -3.06
N ASN A 134 -15.25 7.95 -1.96
CA ASN A 134 -15.99 8.29 -0.77
C ASN A 134 -17.02 9.40 -1.07
N VAL A 135 -18.29 9.05 -1.01
CA VAL A 135 -19.38 10.01 -1.31
C VAL A 135 -19.62 11.04 -0.20
N TYR A 136 -18.97 10.89 0.94
CA TYR A 136 -19.15 11.74 2.13
C TYR A 136 -18.06 12.79 2.29
N VAL A 137 -16.98 12.70 1.52
CA VAL A 137 -15.88 13.67 1.48
C VAL A 137 -15.45 13.91 0.04
N ASP A 138 -14.91 15.09 -0.22
CA ASP A 138 -14.24 15.35 -1.50
C ASP A 138 -12.88 14.62 -1.51
N SER A 139 -12.76 13.58 -2.33
CA SER A 139 -11.56 12.74 -2.44
C SER A 139 -10.29 13.56 -2.74
N SER A 140 -10.43 14.73 -3.40
CA SER A 140 -9.30 15.63 -3.68
C SER A 140 -8.73 16.32 -2.43
N THR A 141 -9.49 16.32 -1.32
CA THR A 141 -9.06 16.91 -0.04
C THR A 141 -8.38 15.92 0.89
N LEU A 142 -8.46 14.62 0.58
CA LEU A 142 -7.82 13.58 1.37
C LEU A 142 -6.30 13.64 1.23
N MET A 143 -5.61 13.46 2.35
CA MET A 143 -4.16 13.34 2.35
C MET A 143 -3.74 12.11 1.56
N HIS A 144 -2.93 12.30 0.53
CA HIS A 144 -2.37 11.22 -0.26
C HIS A 144 -1.02 11.61 -0.88
N ASP A 145 -0.22 10.62 -1.24
CA ASP A 145 1.00 10.76 -2.05
C ASP A 145 1.03 9.61 -3.05
N SER A 146 1.25 9.88 -4.32
CA SER A 146 1.28 8.88 -5.40
C SER A 146 2.34 7.78 -5.20
N LYS A 147 3.34 8.02 -4.37
CA LYS A 147 4.38 7.04 -4.00
C LYS A 147 4.07 6.29 -2.71
N VAL A 148 2.97 6.61 -2.03
CA VAL A 148 2.47 5.88 -0.86
C VAL A 148 1.18 5.17 -1.27
N THR A 149 1.10 3.87 -1.02
CA THR A 149 -0.13 3.10 -1.27
C THR A 149 -0.65 2.57 0.04
N ASN A 150 -1.89 2.92 0.37
CA ASN A 150 -2.57 2.57 1.61
C ASN A 150 -3.56 1.43 1.38
N ILE A 151 -3.33 0.27 2.00
CA ILE A 151 -4.20 -0.90 1.92
C ILE A 151 -4.77 -1.18 3.32
N LEU A 152 -6.09 -1.16 3.47
CA LEU A 152 -6.74 -1.42 4.75
C LEU A 152 -7.06 -2.91 4.90
N LEU A 153 -6.41 -3.56 5.85
CA LEU A 153 -6.74 -4.91 6.29
C LEU A 153 -7.87 -4.83 7.31
N ILE A 154 -9.01 -5.46 7.00
CA ILE A 154 -10.20 -5.48 7.85
C ILE A 154 -10.38 -6.90 8.37
N GLY A 155 -10.09 -7.13 9.65
CA GLY A 155 -10.28 -8.42 10.30
C GLY A 155 -11.71 -8.57 10.82
N VAL A 156 -12.39 -9.64 10.42
CA VAL A 156 -13.77 -9.94 10.81
C VAL A 156 -13.86 -11.28 11.54
N ASP A 157 -14.82 -11.36 12.48
CA ASP A 157 -15.12 -12.60 13.21
C ASP A 157 -16.22 -13.36 12.44
N GLY A 158 -15.81 -14.30 11.56
CA GLY A 158 -16.70 -15.10 10.73
C GLY A 158 -16.23 -15.23 9.29
N SER A 159 -17.10 -15.75 8.42
CA SER A 159 -16.83 -15.85 6.99
C SER A 159 -16.95 -14.48 6.32
N SER A 160 -16.12 -14.21 5.31
CA SER A 160 -16.16 -12.98 4.51
C SER A 160 -17.52 -12.70 3.83
N SER A 161 -18.42 -13.69 3.80
CA SER A 161 -19.77 -13.58 3.24
C SER A 161 -20.84 -13.07 4.21
N ASP A 162 -20.53 -12.93 5.50
CA ASP A 162 -21.49 -12.48 6.52
C ASP A 162 -21.47 -10.95 6.62
N THR A 163 -22.55 -10.28 6.19
CA THR A 163 -22.69 -8.82 6.18
C THR A 163 -23.00 -8.20 7.54
N SER A 164 -23.26 -9.01 8.58
CA SER A 164 -23.60 -8.51 9.93
C SER A 164 -22.38 -8.35 10.84
N LEU A 165 -21.19 -8.59 10.35
CA LEU A 165 -19.95 -8.66 11.13
C LEU A 165 -19.45 -7.28 11.56
N ARG A 166 -18.87 -7.24 12.77
CA ARG A 166 -18.06 -6.09 13.20
C ARG A 166 -16.60 -6.32 12.85
N SER A 167 -15.94 -5.25 12.40
CA SER A 167 -14.49 -5.30 12.21
C SER A 167 -13.78 -5.23 13.57
N ASP A 168 -13.18 -6.34 13.97
CA ASP A 168 -12.38 -6.38 15.21
C ASP A 168 -10.95 -5.86 15.03
N THR A 169 -10.49 -5.79 13.78
CA THR A 169 -9.18 -5.26 13.38
C THR A 169 -9.34 -4.35 12.19
N MET A 170 -8.77 -3.15 12.26
CA MET A 170 -8.61 -2.22 11.14
C MET A 170 -7.15 -1.79 11.14
N LEU A 171 -6.36 -2.38 10.24
CA LEU A 171 -4.91 -2.18 10.14
C LEU A 171 -4.56 -1.71 8.73
N MET A 172 -4.14 -0.48 8.59
CA MET A 172 -3.65 0.04 7.32
C MET A 172 -2.18 -0.32 7.13
N VAL A 173 -1.87 -0.90 5.98
CA VAL A 173 -0.52 -1.16 5.49
C VAL A 173 -0.21 -0.12 4.43
N SER A 174 0.73 0.79 4.73
CA SER A 174 1.16 1.84 3.82
C SER A 174 2.53 1.50 3.25
N ILE A 175 2.61 1.33 1.92
CA ILE A 175 3.86 1.08 1.21
C ILE A 175 4.43 2.42 0.77
N ASP A 176 5.40 2.91 1.53
CA ASP A 176 6.06 4.19 1.30
C ASP A 176 7.33 3.99 0.45
N ARG A 177 7.21 4.36 -0.82
CA ARG A 177 8.31 4.26 -1.81
C ARG A 177 9.30 5.42 -1.71
N ASN A 178 8.91 6.55 -1.07
CA ASN A 178 9.82 7.68 -0.84
C ASN A 178 10.91 7.27 0.16
N ASN A 179 10.48 6.73 1.30
CA ASN A 179 11.37 6.41 2.43
C ASN A 179 11.77 4.93 2.47
N LYS A 180 11.35 4.12 1.51
CA LYS A 180 11.55 2.66 1.48
C LYS A 180 11.08 2.00 2.79
N LYS A 181 9.87 2.34 3.23
CA LYS A 181 9.27 1.84 4.48
C LYS A 181 7.92 1.16 4.22
N ILE A 182 7.61 0.15 5.03
CA ILE A 182 6.26 -0.38 5.20
C ILE A 182 5.75 0.13 6.54
N LYS A 183 4.72 0.96 6.54
CA LYS A 183 4.16 1.57 7.75
C LYS A 183 2.83 0.88 8.10
N LEU A 184 2.73 0.38 9.33
CA LEU A 184 1.53 -0.27 9.86
C LEU A 184 0.81 0.69 10.78
N THR A 185 -0.46 1.01 10.49
CA THR A 185 -1.29 1.91 11.32
C THR A 185 -2.54 1.19 11.78
N SER A 186 -2.67 0.94 13.10
CA SER A 186 -3.91 0.38 13.66
C SER A 186 -4.90 1.48 14.01
N PHE A 187 -6.13 1.38 13.51
CA PHE A 187 -7.26 2.20 13.94
C PHE A 187 -8.01 1.45 15.05
N LEU A 188 -8.14 2.09 16.23
CA LEU A 188 -8.79 1.43 17.36
C LEU A 188 -10.31 1.34 17.13
N ARG A 189 -10.85 0.13 17.24
CA ARG A 189 -12.25 -0.19 16.96
C ARG A 189 -13.26 0.54 17.84
N ASP A 190 -12.89 0.83 19.10
CA ASP A 190 -13.72 1.49 20.09
C ASP A 190 -13.67 3.03 20.01
N THR A 191 -12.98 3.59 18.98
CA THR A 191 -12.93 5.03 18.72
C THR A 191 -14.34 5.55 18.43
N TRP A 192 -14.74 6.61 19.15
CA TRP A 192 -16.01 7.30 18.99
C TRP A 192 -15.92 8.23 17.78
N ALA A 193 -16.37 7.74 16.63
CA ALA A 193 -16.24 8.38 15.33
C ALA A 193 -17.62 8.69 14.72
N VAL A 194 -17.66 9.65 13.82
CA VAL A 194 -18.84 9.88 12.98
C VAL A 194 -18.93 8.79 11.94
N ILE A 195 -20.05 8.05 11.93
CA ILE A 195 -20.36 7.12 10.84
C ILE A 195 -21.15 7.90 9.78
N PRO A 196 -20.55 8.22 8.62
CA PRO A 196 -21.13 9.22 7.72
C PRO A 196 -22.49 8.81 7.13
N SER A 197 -22.72 7.53 6.87
CA SER A 197 -23.99 7.01 6.35
C SER A 197 -25.17 7.25 7.33
N THR A 198 -24.92 7.18 8.63
CA THR A 198 -25.93 7.40 9.68
C THR A 198 -25.94 8.83 10.20
N LYS A 199 -24.99 9.66 9.79
CA LYS A 199 -24.77 11.03 10.29
C LYS A 199 -24.73 11.10 11.81
N SER A 200 -24.23 10.07 12.48
CA SER A 200 -24.18 9.98 13.93
C SER A 200 -22.89 9.35 14.45
N TYR A 201 -22.58 9.65 15.71
CA TYR A 201 -21.42 9.03 16.36
C TYR A 201 -21.72 7.60 16.79
N ASN A 202 -20.77 6.69 16.53
CA ASN A 202 -20.73 5.34 17.06
C ASN A 202 -19.27 4.87 17.21
N LYS A 203 -19.05 3.66 17.72
CA LYS A 203 -17.75 3.01 17.65
C LYS A 203 -17.36 2.80 16.18
N LEU A 204 -16.10 3.04 15.84
CA LEU A 204 -15.58 2.92 14.48
C LEU A 204 -15.91 1.55 13.84
N ASN A 205 -15.81 0.47 14.63
CA ASN A 205 -16.09 -0.88 14.13
C ASN A 205 -17.56 -1.14 13.76
N ALA A 206 -18.50 -0.27 14.18
CA ALA A 206 -19.89 -0.39 13.79
C ALA A 206 -20.10 -0.08 12.30
N ALA A 207 -19.20 0.68 11.66
CA ALA A 207 -19.25 0.95 10.23
C ALA A 207 -19.32 -0.34 9.40
N CYS A 208 -18.59 -1.39 9.82
CA CYS A 208 -18.57 -2.67 9.12
C CYS A 208 -19.97 -3.32 9.07
N SER A 209 -20.71 -3.31 10.19
CA SER A 209 -22.07 -3.88 10.24
C SER A 209 -23.12 -3.01 9.55
N TYR A 210 -22.84 -1.74 9.26
CA TYR A 210 -23.78 -0.84 8.58
C TYR A 210 -23.59 -0.80 7.07
N GLY A 211 -22.37 -1.01 6.57
CA GLY A 211 -22.08 -0.90 5.14
C GLY A 211 -20.82 -1.62 4.69
N GLY A 212 -20.40 -2.66 5.41
CA GLY A 212 -19.27 -3.51 5.02
C GLY A 212 -17.94 -2.78 4.97
N ALA A 213 -17.03 -3.31 4.16
CA ALA A 213 -15.67 -2.79 4.01
C ALA A 213 -15.63 -1.36 3.47
N GLN A 214 -16.50 -1.04 2.50
CA GLN A 214 -16.58 0.31 1.93
C GLN A 214 -16.88 1.35 3.01
N LEU A 215 -17.90 1.13 3.83
CA LEU A 215 -18.24 2.11 4.88
C LEU A 215 -17.17 2.20 5.97
N VAL A 216 -16.38 1.14 6.20
CA VAL A 216 -15.22 1.24 7.09
C VAL A 216 -14.17 2.18 6.51
N MET A 217 -13.84 2.05 5.21
CA MET A 217 -12.94 2.97 4.51
C MET A 217 -13.46 4.39 4.57
N ASP A 218 -14.71 4.62 4.13
CA ASP A 218 -15.36 5.94 4.13
C ASP A 218 -15.33 6.60 5.51
N THR A 219 -15.56 5.79 6.56
CA THR A 219 -15.55 6.28 7.94
C THR A 219 -14.16 6.69 8.40
N ILE A 220 -13.13 5.93 8.04
CA ILE A 220 -11.73 6.27 8.37
C ILE A 220 -11.32 7.53 7.60
N GLU A 221 -11.59 7.60 6.31
CA GLU A 221 -11.28 8.76 5.46
C GLU A 221 -11.98 10.03 5.98
N TYR A 222 -13.28 9.92 6.31
CA TYR A 222 -14.07 11.03 6.84
C TYR A 222 -13.51 11.60 8.15
N ASN A 223 -13.10 10.75 9.08
CA ASN A 223 -12.66 11.18 10.41
C ASN A 223 -11.16 11.50 10.48
N TYR A 224 -10.31 10.84 9.69
CA TYR A 224 -8.85 10.96 9.76
C TYR A 224 -8.24 11.66 8.55
N ASN A 225 -9.04 12.04 7.56
CA ASN A 225 -8.61 12.75 6.35
C ASN A 225 -7.44 12.06 5.60
N VAL A 226 -7.39 10.74 5.60
CA VAL A 226 -6.36 9.92 4.94
C VAL A 226 -6.99 9.09 3.83
N LYS A 227 -6.43 9.13 2.61
CA LYS A 227 -6.91 8.31 1.51
C LYS A 227 -6.54 6.84 1.72
N ILE A 228 -7.50 5.96 1.52
CA ILE A 228 -7.30 4.50 1.49
C ILE A 228 -7.47 4.05 0.04
N ASP A 229 -6.43 3.45 -0.54
CA ASP A 229 -6.44 3.07 -1.95
C ASP A 229 -7.18 1.74 -2.18
N HIS A 230 -7.04 0.78 -1.24
CA HIS A 230 -7.65 -0.54 -1.34
C HIS A 230 -7.96 -1.13 0.04
N TYR A 231 -8.81 -2.16 0.05
CA TYR A 231 -9.02 -2.98 1.24
C TYR A 231 -8.77 -4.47 0.98
N MET A 232 -8.55 -5.21 2.06
CA MET A 232 -8.59 -6.67 2.10
C MET A 232 -9.36 -7.11 3.32
N LEU A 233 -10.39 -7.95 3.12
CA LEU A 233 -11.15 -8.55 4.21
C LEU A 233 -10.50 -9.88 4.63
N VAL A 234 -10.23 -10.04 5.92
CA VAL A 234 -9.48 -11.18 6.47
C VAL A 234 -10.30 -11.86 7.56
N GLY A 235 -10.79 -13.07 7.29
CA GLY A 235 -11.41 -13.95 8.29
C GLY A 235 -10.37 -14.73 9.11
N PHE A 236 -10.80 -15.40 10.17
CA PHE A 236 -9.90 -16.15 11.05
C PHE A 236 -9.25 -17.34 10.36
N ASP A 237 -10.02 -18.12 9.59
CA ASP A 237 -9.50 -19.29 8.86
C ASP A 237 -8.43 -18.88 7.83
N MET A 238 -8.64 -17.75 7.16
CA MET A 238 -7.67 -17.19 6.25
C MET A 238 -6.40 -16.76 6.99
N PHE A 239 -6.53 -16.10 8.13
CA PHE A 239 -5.39 -15.67 8.95
C PHE A 239 -4.52 -16.86 9.39
N GLU A 240 -5.14 -17.93 9.91
CA GLU A 240 -4.44 -19.17 10.28
C GLU A 240 -3.74 -19.78 9.06
N THR A 241 -4.46 -19.90 7.95
CA THR A 241 -3.94 -20.46 6.70
C THR A 241 -2.73 -19.68 6.16
N ILE A 242 -2.76 -18.33 6.23
CA ILE A 242 -1.63 -17.48 5.82
C ILE A 242 -0.37 -17.85 6.61
N ILE A 243 -0.48 -17.92 7.93
CA ILE A 243 0.66 -18.19 8.82
C ILE A 243 1.18 -19.61 8.61
N ASP A 244 0.32 -20.60 8.50
CA ASP A 244 0.70 -21.99 8.29
C ASP A 244 1.36 -22.21 6.90
N SER A 245 0.89 -21.49 5.89
CA SER A 245 1.44 -21.58 4.53
C SER A 245 2.89 -21.11 4.42
N VAL A 246 3.33 -20.20 5.29
CA VAL A 246 4.74 -19.76 5.37
C VAL A 246 5.56 -20.58 6.36
N GLY A 247 4.97 -21.62 6.97
CA GLY A 247 5.61 -22.47 7.96
C GLY A 247 5.69 -21.85 9.35
N GLY A 248 4.72 -21.04 9.75
CA GLY A 248 4.67 -20.35 11.04
C GLY A 248 5.49 -19.07 11.06
N ILE A 249 5.37 -18.34 12.18
CA ILE A 249 6.08 -17.09 12.46
C ILE A 249 6.76 -17.13 13.82
N ASP A 250 7.78 -16.29 13.99
CA ASP A 250 8.51 -16.16 15.26
C ASP A 250 8.19 -14.79 15.86
N VAL A 251 7.69 -14.81 17.12
CA VAL A 251 7.22 -13.60 17.82
C VAL A 251 7.75 -13.62 19.25
N GLU A 252 8.15 -12.46 19.76
CA GLU A 252 8.45 -12.30 21.18
C GLU A 252 7.17 -12.46 22.01
N VAL A 253 7.20 -13.31 23.04
CA VAL A 253 6.09 -13.60 23.96
C VAL A 253 6.55 -13.43 25.40
N THR A 254 5.89 -12.56 26.13
CA THR A 254 6.14 -12.36 27.54
C THR A 254 5.60 -13.53 28.38
N GLU A 255 6.13 -13.73 29.59
CA GLU A 255 5.65 -14.81 30.49
C GLU A 255 4.16 -14.67 30.82
N LYS A 256 3.67 -13.43 31.02
CA LYS A 256 2.25 -13.16 31.26
C LYS A 256 1.38 -13.58 30.08
N GLU A 257 1.82 -13.29 28.86
CA GLU A 257 1.12 -13.69 27.63
C GLU A 257 1.13 -15.21 27.47
N ALA A 258 2.27 -15.86 27.67
CA ALA A 258 2.40 -17.32 27.60
C ALA A 258 1.49 -18.02 28.62
N GLN A 259 1.46 -17.58 29.88
CA GLN A 259 0.57 -18.10 30.90
C GLN A 259 -0.90 -17.94 30.52
N PHE A 260 -1.28 -16.75 30.03
CA PHE A 260 -2.65 -16.50 29.59
C PHE A 260 -3.05 -17.41 28.41
N MET A 261 -2.17 -17.56 27.41
CA MET A 261 -2.40 -18.42 26.25
C MET A 261 -2.58 -19.87 26.67
N ARG A 262 -1.70 -20.41 27.52
CA ARG A 262 -1.79 -21.79 28.08
C ARG A 262 -3.10 -22.04 28.83
N ALA A 263 -3.56 -21.05 29.58
CA ALA A 263 -4.81 -21.14 30.35
C ALA A 263 -6.07 -21.01 29.48
N THR A 264 -5.97 -20.37 28.28
CA THR A 264 -7.14 -19.98 27.49
C THR A 264 -7.48 -20.98 26.40
N ALA A 265 -6.47 -21.57 25.72
CA ALA A 265 -6.71 -22.38 24.55
C ALA A 265 -5.85 -23.65 24.51
N ARG A 266 -6.47 -24.77 24.05
CA ARG A 266 -5.77 -26.05 23.90
C ARG A 266 -4.58 -25.99 22.95
N ALA A 267 -4.71 -25.23 21.87
CA ALA A 267 -3.66 -25.08 20.85
C ALA A 267 -2.37 -24.43 21.39
N THR A 268 -2.43 -23.77 22.55
CA THR A 268 -1.32 -22.99 23.12
C THR A 268 -0.78 -23.58 24.44
N ARG A 269 -1.16 -24.83 24.82
CA ARG A 269 -0.74 -25.44 26.09
C ARG A 269 0.77 -25.53 26.27
N GLU A 270 1.53 -25.68 25.21
CA GLU A 270 2.98 -25.85 25.23
C GLU A 270 3.75 -24.56 24.94
N ILE A 271 3.07 -23.44 24.70
CA ILE A 271 3.70 -22.16 24.42
C ILE A 271 4.52 -21.71 25.63
N GLN A 272 5.80 -21.37 25.39
CA GLN A 272 6.71 -20.78 26.37
C GLN A 272 6.90 -19.29 26.08
N SER A 273 7.39 -18.54 27.07
CA SER A 273 7.84 -17.17 26.86
C SER A 273 9.23 -17.16 26.22
N GLY A 274 9.56 -16.08 25.52
CA GLY A 274 10.88 -15.88 24.90
C GLY A 274 10.88 -14.78 23.87
N GLU A 275 12.07 -14.39 23.42
CA GLU A 275 12.27 -13.33 22.42
C GLU A 275 11.86 -13.78 21.00
N SER A 276 11.88 -15.09 20.73
CA SER A 276 11.56 -15.66 19.43
C SER A 276 10.82 -16.98 19.60
N VAL A 277 9.53 -16.90 19.81
CA VAL A 277 8.64 -18.05 20.03
C VAL A 277 7.96 -18.40 18.72
N HIS A 278 8.20 -19.63 18.23
CA HIS A 278 7.55 -20.12 17.02
C HIS A 278 6.08 -20.39 17.25
N MET A 279 5.21 -19.84 16.36
CA MET A 279 3.76 -20.01 16.39
C MET A 279 3.23 -20.47 15.04
N ASN A 280 2.36 -21.46 15.05
CA ASN A 280 1.47 -21.78 13.93
C ASN A 280 0.27 -20.80 13.89
N GLY A 281 -0.60 -20.96 12.87
CA GLY A 281 -1.73 -20.06 12.64
C GLY A 281 -2.68 -19.99 13.84
N ALA A 282 -3.08 -21.16 14.38
CA ALA A 282 -3.99 -21.21 15.53
C ALA A 282 -3.39 -20.55 16.78
N GLN A 283 -2.11 -20.74 17.04
CA GLN A 283 -1.41 -20.12 18.17
C GLN A 283 -1.30 -18.60 18.00
N ALA A 284 -0.96 -18.14 16.80
CA ALA A 284 -0.89 -16.72 16.48
C ALA A 284 -2.27 -16.03 16.56
N LEU A 285 -3.34 -16.74 16.18
CA LEU A 285 -4.70 -16.23 16.33
C LEU A 285 -5.07 -16.03 17.80
N VAL A 286 -4.76 -17.00 18.67
CA VAL A 286 -4.95 -16.88 20.14
C VAL A 286 -4.17 -15.67 20.65
N TYR A 287 -2.89 -15.52 20.27
CA TYR A 287 -2.05 -14.38 20.66
C TYR A 287 -2.64 -13.03 20.24
N CYS A 288 -3.10 -12.90 19.01
CA CYS A 288 -3.75 -11.69 18.49
C CYS A 288 -5.08 -11.35 19.18
N ARG A 289 -5.73 -12.31 19.82
CA ARG A 289 -7.03 -12.16 20.48
C ARG A 289 -6.93 -11.94 21.99
N ILE A 290 -5.74 -11.89 22.58
CA ILE A 290 -5.54 -11.57 24.00
C ILE A 290 -6.11 -10.19 24.30
N ARG A 291 -7.11 -10.12 25.20
CA ARG A 291 -7.80 -8.89 25.63
C ARG A 291 -7.93 -8.75 27.14
N LYS A 292 -8.12 -9.89 27.83
CA LYS A 292 -8.37 -9.89 29.28
C LYS A 292 -7.12 -9.67 30.13
N LEU A 293 -5.94 -9.76 29.51
CA LEU A 293 -4.66 -9.57 30.18
C LEU A 293 -4.34 -8.08 30.42
N ASP A 294 -4.80 -7.22 29.47
CA ASP A 294 -4.48 -5.80 29.46
C ASP A 294 -5.52 -4.99 28.64
N SER A 295 -5.12 -4.09 27.77
CA SER A 295 -5.98 -3.16 27.04
C SER A 295 -6.16 -3.54 25.56
N ASP A 296 -7.15 -2.89 24.91
CA ASP A 296 -7.33 -2.99 23.46
C ASP A 296 -6.12 -2.43 22.68
N PHE A 297 -5.39 -1.47 23.26
CA PHE A 297 -4.13 -0.96 22.72
C PHE A 297 -3.06 -2.06 22.63
N MET A 298 -2.93 -2.88 23.66
CA MET A 298 -1.99 -4.00 23.66
C MET A 298 -2.42 -5.11 22.70
N ARG A 299 -3.73 -5.33 22.54
CA ARG A 299 -4.23 -6.25 21.51
C ARG A 299 -3.80 -5.81 20.12
N THR A 300 -4.00 -4.54 19.74
CA THR A 300 -3.60 -4.03 18.43
C THR A 300 -2.07 -4.02 18.27
N TYR A 301 -1.31 -3.83 19.32
CA TYR A 301 0.14 -3.98 19.33
C TYR A 301 0.56 -5.40 18.98
N ARG A 302 -0.07 -6.44 19.61
CA ARG A 302 0.19 -7.86 19.27
C ARG A 302 -0.15 -8.16 17.80
N GLN A 303 -1.25 -7.65 17.30
CA GLN A 303 -1.63 -7.80 15.90
C GLN A 303 -0.54 -7.24 14.97
N ARG A 304 -0.02 -6.03 15.25
CA ARG A 304 1.09 -5.46 14.47
C ARG A 304 2.39 -6.27 14.60
N LYS A 305 2.71 -6.82 15.79
CA LYS A 305 3.86 -7.73 15.96
C LYS A 305 3.74 -8.95 15.05
N VAL A 306 2.57 -9.58 14.99
CA VAL A 306 2.32 -10.75 14.14
C VAL A 306 2.44 -10.39 12.66
N ILE A 307 1.84 -9.28 12.21
CA ILE A 307 1.97 -8.83 10.81
C ILE A 307 3.42 -8.48 10.46
N THR A 308 4.15 -7.84 11.37
CA THR A 308 5.59 -7.56 11.19
C THR A 308 6.40 -8.86 11.05
N ALA A 309 6.13 -9.86 11.89
CA ALA A 309 6.77 -11.18 11.83
C ALA A 309 6.42 -11.91 10.51
N LEU A 310 5.17 -11.84 10.07
CA LEU A 310 4.73 -12.40 8.80
C LEU A 310 5.43 -11.73 7.59
N ILE A 311 5.53 -10.40 7.58
CA ILE A 311 6.29 -9.67 6.55
C ILE A 311 7.76 -10.10 6.55
N LYS A 312 8.38 -10.21 7.72
CA LYS A 312 9.77 -10.68 7.87
C LYS A 312 9.93 -12.11 7.35
N LYS A 313 9.01 -13.00 7.66
CA LYS A 313 9.01 -14.39 7.18
C LYS A 313 8.83 -14.46 5.66
N ALA A 314 7.89 -13.69 5.11
CA ALA A 314 7.66 -13.62 3.66
C ALA A 314 8.91 -13.15 2.90
N LYS A 315 9.64 -12.14 3.42
CA LYS A 315 10.89 -11.65 2.82
C LYS A 315 11.98 -12.72 2.70
N THR A 316 12.00 -13.70 3.59
CA THR A 316 12.99 -14.79 3.63
C THR A 316 12.49 -16.10 3.02
N SER A 317 11.21 -16.16 2.61
CA SER A 317 10.61 -17.35 2.02
C SER A 317 11.06 -17.56 0.57
N ASN A 318 11.19 -18.83 0.17
CA ASN A 318 11.49 -19.14 -1.21
C ASN A 318 10.29 -18.91 -2.13
N PRO A 319 10.48 -18.70 -3.45
CA PRO A 319 9.40 -18.41 -4.40
C PRO A 319 8.29 -19.48 -4.45
N MET A 320 8.64 -20.76 -4.22
CA MET A 320 7.67 -21.86 -4.23
C MET A 320 6.71 -21.76 -3.02
N THR A 321 7.25 -21.42 -1.84
CA THR A 321 6.44 -21.16 -0.64
C THR A 321 5.50 -19.98 -0.85
N LEU A 322 5.98 -18.88 -1.44
CA LEU A 322 5.17 -17.71 -1.75
C LEU A 322 4.07 -18.02 -2.79
N LYS A 323 4.40 -18.84 -3.80
CA LYS A 323 3.39 -19.32 -4.76
C LYS A 323 2.32 -20.16 -4.08
N LYS A 324 2.71 -21.14 -3.24
CA LYS A 324 1.78 -21.97 -2.46
C LYS A 324 0.88 -21.11 -1.57
N LEU A 325 1.47 -20.13 -0.88
CA LEU A 325 0.72 -19.15 -0.08
C LEU A 325 -0.33 -18.44 -0.95
N ALA A 326 0.07 -17.89 -2.09
CA ALA A 326 -0.84 -17.19 -2.98
C ALA A 326 -1.96 -18.10 -3.50
N ASP A 327 -1.63 -19.32 -3.98
CA ASP A 327 -2.62 -20.29 -4.49
C ASP A 327 -3.65 -20.70 -3.44
N THR A 328 -3.25 -20.75 -2.16
CA THR A 328 -4.12 -21.17 -1.05
C THR A 328 -4.95 -20.00 -0.51
N VAL A 329 -4.36 -18.82 -0.39
CA VAL A 329 -4.96 -17.68 0.32
C VAL A 329 -5.81 -16.82 -0.60
N LEU A 330 -5.39 -16.59 -1.86
CA LEU A 330 -6.10 -15.67 -2.76
C LEU A 330 -7.57 -16.04 -2.99
N PRO A 331 -7.98 -17.34 -3.08
CA PRO A 331 -9.39 -17.69 -3.17
C PRO A 331 -10.24 -17.31 -1.94
N MET A 332 -9.59 -17.01 -0.80
CA MET A 332 -10.24 -16.62 0.46
C MET A 332 -10.30 -15.10 0.65
N VAL A 333 -9.57 -14.34 -0.17
CA VAL A 333 -9.46 -12.88 -0.06
C VAL A 333 -10.65 -12.22 -0.76
N GLN A 334 -11.37 -11.39 -0.04
CA GLN A 334 -12.29 -10.41 -0.63
C GLN A 334 -11.61 -9.04 -0.66
N THR A 335 -11.58 -8.41 -1.82
CA THR A 335 -10.89 -7.13 -2.05
C THR A 335 -11.51 -6.38 -3.23
N ASP A 336 -11.32 -5.06 -3.25
CA ASP A 336 -11.59 -4.18 -4.39
C ASP A 336 -10.46 -4.14 -5.43
N MET A 337 -9.30 -4.73 -5.11
CA MET A 337 -8.20 -4.87 -6.07
C MET A 337 -8.57 -5.80 -7.22
N SER A 338 -8.43 -5.34 -8.45
CA SER A 338 -8.55 -6.20 -9.62
C SER A 338 -7.42 -7.24 -9.68
N PRO A 339 -7.64 -8.40 -10.36
CA PRO A 339 -6.58 -9.39 -10.58
C PRO A 339 -5.32 -8.80 -11.23
N MET A 340 -5.47 -7.80 -12.09
CA MET A 340 -4.35 -7.12 -12.74
C MET A 340 -3.55 -6.25 -11.76
N GLU A 341 -4.22 -5.51 -10.88
CA GLU A 341 -3.58 -4.70 -9.84
C GLU A 341 -2.82 -5.59 -8.85
N LEU A 342 -3.47 -6.66 -8.38
CA LEU A 342 -2.81 -7.63 -7.51
C LEU A 342 -1.59 -8.27 -8.20
N THR A 343 -1.69 -8.59 -9.49
CA THR A 343 -0.56 -9.10 -10.28
C THR A 343 0.58 -8.10 -10.30
N LYS A 344 0.32 -6.81 -10.53
CA LYS A 344 1.33 -5.74 -10.47
C LYS A 344 1.97 -5.63 -9.09
N PHE A 345 1.18 -5.79 -8.02
CA PHE A 345 1.68 -5.82 -6.66
C PHE A 345 2.65 -6.97 -6.42
N VAL A 346 2.29 -8.19 -6.86
CA VAL A 346 3.14 -9.38 -6.72
C VAL A 346 4.47 -9.21 -7.48
N PHE A 347 4.42 -8.71 -8.72
CA PHE A 347 5.65 -8.41 -9.49
C PHE A 347 6.47 -7.26 -8.87
N GLY A 348 5.82 -6.35 -8.16
CA GLY A 348 6.48 -5.27 -7.42
C GLY A 348 7.10 -5.71 -6.09
N ALA A 349 6.62 -6.81 -5.50
CA ALA A 349 6.99 -7.27 -4.17
C ALA A 349 8.51 -7.42 -3.92
N PRO A 350 9.32 -7.91 -4.87
CA PRO A 350 10.77 -7.98 -4.67
C PRO A 350 11.43 -6.62 -4.35
N LYS A 351 10.85 -5.51 -4.82
CA LYS A 351 11.36 -4.16 -4.52
C LYS A 351 11.18 -3.77 -3.05
N TYR A 352 10.23 -4.41 -2.35
CA TYR A 352 9.88 -4.09 -0.96
C TYR A 352 10.62 -4.99 0.06
N ILE A 353 11.44 -5.96 -0.40
CA ILE A 353 12.18 -6.87 0.48
C ILE A 353 13.10 -6.09 1.43
N GLY A 354 13.78 -5.03 0.94
CA GLY A 354 14.67 -4.19 1.73
C GLY A 354 13.99 -3.09 2.56
N TYR A 355 12.65 -2.96 2.51
CA TYR A 355 11.95 -1.89 3.22
C TYR A 355 11.85 -2.18 4.72
N ASP A 356 12.13 -1.17 5.54
CA ASP A 356 11.93 -1.26 6.99
C ASP A 356 10.44 -1.24 7.35
N VAL A 357 10.09 -1.97 8.43
CA VAL A 357 8.73 -1.98 8.96
C VAL A 357 8.64 -1.05 10.16
N LYS A 358 7.73 -0.07 10.09
CA LYS A 358 7.38 0.82 11.21
C LYS A 358 5.92 0.56 11.61
N SER A 359 5.60 0.72 12.88
CA SER A 359 4.24 0.43 13.34
C SER A 359 3.74 1.43 14.37
N GLU A 360 2.57 2.00 14.10
CA GLU A 360 1.90 2.98 14.95
C GLU A 360 0.41 2.67 15.10
N ARG A 361 -0.27 3.46 15.89
CA ARG A 361 -1.71 3.39 16.12
C ARG A 361 -2.35 4.77 16.17
N VAL A 362 -3.60 4.84 15.84
CA VAL A 362 -4.47 5.97 16.13
C VAL A 362 -5.70 5.50 16.91
N PRO A 363 -6.08 6.21 17.96
CA PRO A 363 -5.51 7.48 18.45
C PRO A 363 -4.07 7.33 18.95
N HIS A 364 -3.24 8.33 18.62
CA HIS A 364 -1.87 8.42 19.10
C HIS A 364 -1.82 8.77 20.59
N GLU A 365 -0.66 8.65 21.21
CA GLU A 365 -0.51 8.93 22.65
C GLU A 365 -0.90 10.37 23.00
N ASN A 366 -1.54 10.54 24.15
CA ASN A 366 -2.00 11.84 24.69
C ASN A 366 -3.10 12.54 23.85
N THR A 367 -3.67 11.89 22.80
CA THR A 367 -4.71 12.47 21.95
C THR A 367 -6.10 11.86 22.22
N TRP A 368 -6.27 11.10 23.27
CA TRP A 368 -7.50 10.38 23.55
C TRP A 368 -7.84 10.30 25.05
N LYS A 369 -9.13 10.03 25.33
CA LYS A 369 -9.64 9.77 26.68
C LYS A 369 -10.68 8.65 26.63
N SER A 370 -10.70 7.77 27.64
CA SER A 370 -11.79 6.81 27.81
C SER A 370 -13.02 7.52 28.37
N GLN A 371 -14.20 7.29 27.77
CA GLN A 371 -15.47 7.84 28.22
C GLN A 371 -16.59 6.81 28.06
N THR A 372 -17.69 7.02 28.77
CA THR A 372 -18.94 6.27 28.55
C THR A 372 -19.88 7.14 27.70
N LYS A 373 -20.26 6.66 26.52
CA LYS A 373 -21.24 7.30 25.63
C LYS A 373 -22.35 6.29 25.31
N ARG A 374 -23.58 6.68 25.44
CA ARG A 374 -24.76 5.80 25.20
C ARG A 374 -24.63 4.45 25.92
N GLY A 375 -24.13 4.44 27.17
CA GLY A 375 -23.92 3.24 27.95
C GLY A 375 -22.76 2.33 27.53
N GLN A 376 -21.95 2.74 26.55
CA GLN A 376 -20.80 2.00 26.05
C GLN A 376 -19.49 2.68 26.44
N SER A 377 -18.50 1.88 26.83
CA SER A 377 -17.11 2.37 26.96
C SER A 377 -16.56 2.65 25.57
N VAL A 378 -16.06 3.87 25.33
CA VAL A 378 -15.54 4.36 24.06
C VAL A 378 -14.26 5.15 24.25
N ILE A 379 -13.52 5.30 23.18
CA ILE A 379 -12.32 6.13 23.08
C ILE A 379 -12.69 7.42 22.34
N VAL A 380 -12.77 8.52 23.08
CA VAL A 380 -12.95 9.86 22.48
C VAL A 380 -11.58 10.42 22.17
N THR A 381 -11.38 10.87 20.93
CA THR A 381 -10.09 11.33 20.44
C THR A 381 -10.13 12.73 19.86
N ASP A 382 -9.00 13.41 19.90
CA ASP A 382 -8.75 14.62 19.11
C ASP A 382 -8.36 14.21 17.69
N PHE A 383 -9.32 14.33 16.75
CA PHE A 383 -9.07 13.96 15.35
C PHE A 383 -8.08 14.88 14.66
N ASP A 384 -8.04 16.18 14.98
CA ASP A 384 -7.09 17.11 14.35
C ASP A 384 -5.65 16.76 14.71
N ALA A 385 -5.38 16.48 15.99
CA ALA A 385 -4.07 16.03 16.43
C ALA A 385 -3.66 14.70 15.75
N ASN A 386 -4.62 13.77 15.57
CA ASN A 386 -4.34 12.50 14.88
C ASN A 386 -4.16 12.65 13.38
N ILE A 387 -4.85 13.59 12.72
CA ILE A 387 -4.64 13.93 11.32
C ILE A 387 -3.22 14.48 11.12
N GLN A 388 -2.77 15.40 11.97
CA GLN A 388 -1.39 15.92 11.90
C GLN A 388 -0.34 14.84 12.15
N PHE A 389 -0.59 13.96 13.12
CA PHE A 389 0.27 12.79 13.35
C PHE A 389 0.35 11.89 12.11
N LEU A 390 -0.80 11.49 11.53
CA LEU A 390 -0.85 10.65 10.33
C LEU A 390 -0.16 11.32 9.13
N LYS A 391 -0.34 12.64 8.95
CA LYS A 391 0.33 13.40 7.90
C LYS A 391 1.86 13.29 8.03
N SER A 392 2.38 13.52 9.21
CA SER A 392 3.81 13.41 9.48
C SER A 392 4.29 11.96 9.33
N TYR A 393 3.60 11.01 9.94
CA TYR A 393 3.99 9.60 9.94
C TYR A 393 3.95 8.97 8.55
N LEU A 394 2.91 9.23 7.75
CA LEU A 394 2.71 8.59 6.47
C LEU A 394 3.46 9.28 5.32
N TYR A 395 3.50 10.61 5.30
CA TYR A 395 3.86 11.38 4.10
C TYR A 395 5.06 12.31 4.26
N SER A 396 5.70 12.41 5.45
CA SER A 396 6.98 13.12 5.54
C SER A 396 8.07 12.34 4.79
N VAL A 397 8.90 13.08 4.08
CA VAL A 397 10.11 12.52 3.45
C VAL A 397 11.23 12.66 4.46
N ASP A 398 11.91 11.55 4.76
CA ASP A 398 13.11 11.58 5.62
C ASP A 398 14.20 12.43 4.93
N PRO A 399 15.02 13.18 5.70
CA PRO A 399 16.19 13.81 5.12
C PRO A 399 17.03 12.76 4.39
N VAL A 400 17.49 13.08 3.20
CA VAL A 400 18.48 12.24 2.50
C VAL A 400 19.77 12.43 3.30
N ASP A 401 20.27 11.37 3.93
CA ASP A 401 21.61 11.36 4.50
C ASP A 401 22.59 11.46 3.32
N ASP A 402 23.08 12.68 3.03
CA ASP A 402 24.13 12.96 2.05
C ASP A 402 25.51 12.47 2.57
N GLU A 403 25.56 11.29 3.18
CA GLU A 403 26.80 10.60 3.55
C GLU A 403 27.07 9.40 2.66
N GLU A 404 27.44 9.67 1.39
CA GLU A 404 28.31 8.76 0.59
C GLU A 404 28.98 9.55 -0.54
N THR A 405 29.85 10.51 -0.15
CA THR A 405 30.90 11.00 -1.07
C THR A 405 32.14 11.36 -0.21
N THR A 406 32.89 10.36 0.16
CA THR A 406 34.34 10.49 0.40
C THR A 406 35.03 9.22 -0.03
#